data_c172bb67a33cb893217a8bdf98065a9b
#
_entry.id   c172bb67a33cb893217a8bdf98065a9b
#
_cell.length_a   1.000
_cell.length_b   1.000
_cell.length_c   1.000
_cell.angle_alpha   90.00
_cell.angle_beta   90.00
_cell.angle_gamma   90.00
#
_symmetry.space_group_name_H-M   'P 1'
#
loop_
_entity.id
_entity.type
_entity.pdbx_description
1 polymer ?
#
loop_
_entity_poly.entity_id
_entity_poly.type
_entity_poly.pdbx_seq_one_letter_code
_entity_poly.pdbx_strand_id
1 'polypeptide(L)'
;MNKELFNKASKADFSKILINKGYAYFNKGKYNLNIIGIRNAGNNVTNKFDDVIVVEYIDMYGIKSRNIFAATTEPGITSMTKPVSYKGCAILVPGQYRSAWKLGYHKGKYEAIVQYKPVKVYRDNNKDAIYDFNPKTIEEGTFGINIHKAGTHSTQVNNWSAGCQVLANKEDFDTLMKLAHR
;
A
#
# COMPACT_ATOMS: atom_id res chain seq x y z
N MET A 1 1.96 14.69 -2.86
CA MET A 1 2.98 13.71 -3.29
C MET A 1 4.36 14.15 -2.80
N ASN A 2 5.11 13.24 -2.20
CA ASN A 2 6.50 13.45 -1.79
C ASN A 2 7.41 13.35 -3.03
N LYS A 3 7.85 14.50 -3.55
CA LYS A 3 8.68 14.56 -4.77
C LYS A 3 10.02 13.85 -4.63
N GLU A 4 10.63 13.90 -3.44
CA GLU A 4 11.91 13.24 -3.17
C GLU A 4 11.77 11.72 -3.24
N LEU A 5 10.76 11.18 -2.52
CA LEU A 5 10.47 9.74 -2.52
C LEU A 5 10.12 9.24 -3.92
N PHE A 6 9.31 10.01 -4.66
CA PHE A 6 8.98 9.72 -6.05
C PHE A 6 10.23 9.64 -6.94
N ASN A 7 11.13 10.61 -6.83
CA ASN A 7 12.38 10.63 -7.59
C ASN A 7 13.31 9.47 -7.21
N LYS A 8 13.39 9.12 -5.93
CA LYS A 8 14.13 7.93 -5.49
C LYS A 8 13.52 6.65 -6.08
N ALA A 9 12.20 6.51 -6.02
CA ALA A 9 11.49 5.36 -6.56
C ALA A 9 11.63 5.25 -8.09
N SER A 10 11.64 6.38 -8.82
CA SER A 10 11.78 6.36 -10.29
C SER A 10 13.15 5.84 -10.75
N LYS A 11 14.21 6.05 -9.97
CA LYS A 11 15.59 5.66 -10.26
C LYS A 11 16.00 4.32 -9.64
N ALA A 12 15.19 3.76 -8.74
CA ALA A 12 15.52 2.55 -8.00
C ALA A 12 15.53 1.30 -8.89
N ASP A 13 16.47 0.40 -8.65
CA ASP A 13 16.44 -0.97 -9.19
C ASP A 13 15.74 -1.89 -8.20
N PHE A 14 14.41 -2.00 -8.33
CA PHE A 14 13.60 -2.82 -7.43
C PHE A 14 13.88 -4.31 -7.60
N SER A 15 14.31 -4.78 -8.77
CA SER A 15 14.69 -6.18 -8.94
C SER A 15 15.86 -6.53 -8.02
N LYS A 16 16.91 -5.71 -8.03
CA LYS A 16 18.07 -5.87 -7.15
C LYS A 16 17.71 -5.69 -5.67
N ILE A 17 16.92 -4.66 -5.34
CA ILE A 17 16.52 -4.37 -3.96
C ILE A 17 15.73 -5.53 -3.36
N LEU A 18 14.73 -6.06 -4.09
CA LEU A 18 13.88 -7.15 -3.60
C LEU A 18 14.65 -8.46 -3.48
N ILE A 19 15.48 -8.79 -4.47
CA ILE A 19 16.32 -10.00 -4.43
C ILE A 19 17.30 -9.93 -3.26
N ASN A 20 17.95 -8.80 -3.02
CA ASN A 20 18.87 -8.62 -1.89
C ASN A 20 18.18 -8.75 -0.52
N LYS A 21 16.86 -8.52 -0.46
CA LYS A 21 16.02 -8.76 0.74
C LYS A 21 15.53 -10.22 0.85
N GLY A 22 15.91 -11.10 -0.08
CA GLY A 22 15.40 -12.47 -0.15
C GLY A 22 13.96 -12.56 -0.65
N TYR A 23 13.44 -11.51 -1.30
CA TYR A 23 12.11 -11.47 -1.85
C TYR A 23 12.07 -11.94 -3.30
N ALA A 24 10.97 -12.55 -3.71
CA ALA A 24 10.72 -12.86 -5.10
C ALA A 24 10.47 -11.55 -5.88
N TYR A 25 11.01 -11.50 -7.09
CA TYR A 25 10.71 -10.47 -8.07
C TYR A 25 10.24 -11.12 -9.37
N PHE A 26 9.05 -10.74 -9.84
CA PHE A 26 8.43 -11.33 -11.02
C PHE A 26 8.95 -10.61 -12.28
N ASN A 27 9.81 -11.30 -13.03
CA ASN A 27 10.40 -10.80 -14.27
C ASN A 27 10.08 -11.70 -15.47
N LYS A 28 9.13 -12.61 -15.32
CA LYS A 28 8.64 -13.50 -16.38
C LYS A 28 7.12 -13.47 -16.44
N GLY A 29 6.59 -13.64 -17.66
CA GLY A 29 5.15 -13.55 -17.90
C GLY A 29 4.68 -12.10 -18.04
N LYS A 30 3.77 -11.88 -19.00
CA LYS A 30 3.17 -10.56 -19.22
C LYS A 30 2.22 -10.23 -18.07
N TYR A 31 2.24 -8.99 -17.59
CA TYR A 31 1.39 -8.48 -16.53
C TYR A 31 1.43 -9.25 -15.21
N ASN A 32 2.56 -9.93 -14.92
CA ASN A 32 2.81 -10.47 -13.59
C ASN A 32 3.32 -9.32 -12.70
N LEU A 33 2.42 -8.74 -11.90
CA LEU A 33 2.66 -7.48 -11.23
C LEU A 33 3.52 -7.63 -9.97
N ASN A 34 4.56 -6.79 -9.86
CA ASN A 34 5.23 -6.49 -8.59
C ASN A 34 4.63 -5.20 -8.05
N ILE A 35 3.79 -5.28 -7.03
CA ILE A 35 3.19 -4.12 -6.35
C ILE A 35 4.02 -3.83 -5.10
N ILE A 36 4.66 -2.66 -5.05
CA ILE A 36 5.65 -2.31 -4.04
C ILE A 36 5.19 -1.05 -3.32
N GLY A 37 4.75 -1.16 -2.07
CA GLY A 37 4.49 -0.01 -1.20
C GLY A 37 5.78 0.47 -0.56
N ILE A 38 6.05 1.76 -0.66
CA ILE A 38 7.22 2.41 -0.06
C ILE A 38 6.73 3.49 0.89
N ARG A 39 6.95 3.24 2.17
CA ARG A 39 6.63 4.16 3.25
C ARG A 39 7.67 5.27 3.33
N ASN A 40 7.22 6.50 3.56
CA ASN A 40 8.09 7.63 3.83
C ASN A 40 8.65 7.52 5.26
N ALA A 41 9.86 6.93 5.38
CA ALA A 41 10.52 6.73 6.65
C ALA A 41 11.14 8.04 7.17
N GLY A 42 10.55 8.72 8.05
CA GLY A 42 11.09 9.94 8.66
C GLY A 42 10.02 10.79 9.32
N ASN A 43 8.77 10.36 9.21
CA ASN A 43 7.66 11.10 9.74
C ASN A 43 6.64 10.12 10.37
N ASN A 44 6.68 10.01 11.69
CA ASN A 44 5.71 9.16 12.42
C ASN A 44 4.35 9.86 12.62
N VAL A 45 4.18 11.05 12.05
CA VAL A 45 2.94 11.82 12.13
C VAL A 45 2.63 12.33 10.75
N THR A 46 1.75 11.66 10.05
CA THR A 46 1.32 12.11 8.75
C THR A 46 -0.16 11.84 8.55
N ASN A 47 -0.82 12.72 7.87
CA ASN A 47 -2.17 12.54 7.35
C ASN A 47 -2.15 12.85 5.84
N LYS A 48 -1.02 12.60 5.20
CA LYS A 48 -0.73 12.97 3.81
C LYS A 48 -0.53 11.73 2.96
N PHE A 49 -0.77 11.86 1.67
CA PHE A 49 -0.38 10.87 0.66
C PHE A 49 1.08 11.12 0.27
N ASP A 50 2.00 10.85 1.18
CA ASP A 50 3.43 11.08 1.04
C ASP A 50 4.26 9.81 0.85
N ASP A 51 3.58 8.65 0.83
CA ASP A 51 4.12 7.38 0.39
C ASP A 51 3.96 7.21 -1.12
N VAL A 52 4.53 6.14 -1.66
CA VAL A 52 4.32 5.74 -3.05
C VAL A 52 4.00 4.25 -3.16
N ILE A 53 3.17 3.93 -4.15
CA ILE A 53 3.00 2.56 -4.64
C ILE A 53 3.64 2.50 -6.02
N VAL A 54 4.61 1.59 -6.18
CA VAL A 54 5.26 1.29 -7.46
C VAL A 54 4.70 -0.01 -7.99
N VAL A 55 4.37 -0.04 -9.27
CA VAL A 55 3.94 -1.25 -9.97
C VAL A 55 4.90 -1.52 -11.12
N GLU A 56 5.63 -2.62 -11.06
CA GLU A 56 6.52 -3.09 -12.14
C GLU A 56 5.99 -4.37 -12.76
N TYR A 57 6.09 -4.47 -14.07
CA TYR A 57 5.61 -5.61 -14.84
C TYR A 57 6.29 -5.68 -16.21
N ILE A 58 6.14 -6.81 -16.89
CA ILE A 58 6.46 -6.93 -18.31
C ILE A 58 5.17 -6.70 -19.10
N ASP A 59 5.17 -5.75 -20.01
CA ASP A 59 4.00 -5.40 -20.80
C ASP A 59 3.73 -6.41 -21.96
N MET A 60 2.73 -6.10 -22.78
CA MET A 60 2.35 -6.96 -23.91
C MET A 60 3.45 -7.09 -24.97
N TYR A 61 4.37 -6.14 -25.06
CA TYR A 61 5.49 -6.14 -26.00
C TYR A 61 6.75 -6.79 -25.42
N GLY A 62 6.72 -7.25 -24.16
CA GLY A 62 7.88 -7.82 -23.47
C GLY A 62 8.80 -6.76 -22.85
N ILE A 63 8.34 -5.51 -22.76
CA ILE A 63 9.11 -4.41 -22.21
C ILE A 63 8.82 -4.27 -20.72
N LYS A 64 9.88 -4.08 -19.92
CA LYS A 64 9.73 -3.76 -18.50
C LYS A 64 9.14 -2.36 -18.33
N SER A 65 7.99 -2.30 -17.72
CA SER A 65 7.22 -1.07 -17.49
C SER A 65 7.08 -0.79 -16.00
N ARG A 66 6.94 0.49 -15.65
CA ARG A 66 6.80 0.96 -14.27
C ARG A 66 5.78 2.09 -14.18
N ASN A 67 4.88 1.98 -13.21
CA ASN A 67 4.03 3.08 -12.77
C ASN A 67 4.37 3.42 -11.32
N ILE A 68 4.28 4.71 -10.95
CA ILE A 68 4.52 5.20 -9.59
C ILE A 68 3.34 6.10 -9.22
N PHE A 69 2.68 5.78 -8.13
CA PHE A 69 1.47 6.44 -7.68
C PHE A 69 1.64 7.05 -6.29
N ALA A 70 1.15 8.26 -6.08
CA ALA A 70 1.05 8.85 -4.75
C ALA A 70 0.04 8.06 -3.91
N ALA A 71 0.44 7.68 -2.71
CA ALA A 71 -0.35 6.80 -1.86
C ALA A 71 -0.12 7.06 -0.38
N THR A 72 -0.91 6.40 0.46
CA THR A 72 -0.56 6.13 1.85
C THR A 72 -0.48 4.62 2.07
N THR A 73 0.49 4.17 2.86
CA THR A 73 0.63 2.81 3.37
C THR A 73 0.30 2.73 4.86
N GLU A 74 -0.32 3.80 5.39
CA GLU A 74 -0.56 4.04 6.80
C GLU A 74 -2.00 4.51 7.04
N PRO A 75 -2.51 4.36 8.29
CA PRO A 75 -3.81 4.91 8.67
C PRO A 75 -3.82 6.45 8.59
N GLY A 76 -4.99 7.04 8.31
CA GLY A 76 -5.18 8.47 8.46
C GLY A 76 -5.51 8.86 9.91
N ILE A 77 -5.36 10.16 10.21
CA ILE A 77 -5.49 10.71 11.57
C ILE A 77 -6.85 10.41 12.21
N THR A 78 -7.92 10.41 11.43
CA THR A 78 -9.27 10.10 11.93
C THR A 78 -9.35 8.66 12.47
N SER A 79 -8.73 7.72 11.76
CA SER A 79 -8.69 6.31 12.17
C SER A 79 -7.74 6.09 13.35
N MET A 80 -6.64 6.84 13.41
CA MET A 80 -5.68 6.78 14.52
C MET A 80 -6.30 7.24 15.84
N THR A 81 -6.99 8.38 15.83
CA THR A 81 -7.59 8.97 17.04
C THR A 81 -8.90 8.31 17.46
N LYS A 82 -9.62 7.71 16.48
CA LYS A 82 -10.90 7.01 16.69
C LYS A 82 -10.91 5.67 15.98
N PRO A 83 -10.07 4.71 16.39
CA PRO A 83 -9.99 3.41 15.73
C PRO A 83 -11.30 2.62 15.87
N VAL A 84 -11.68 1.92 14.79
CA VAL A 84 -12.86 1.05 14.78
C VAL A 84 -12.64 -0.19 15.67
N SER A 85 -11.41 -0.70 15.71
CA SER A 85 -11.04 -1.84 16.56
C SER A 85 -10.58 -1.36 17.93
N TYR A 86 -10.99 -2.07 18.98
CA TYR A 86 -10.47 -1.85 20.35
C TYR A 86 -8.95 -2.08 20.46
N LYS A 87 -8.37 -2.86 19.54
CA LYS A 87 -6.94 -3.10 19.42
C LYS A 87 -6.20 -1.96 18.69
N GLY A 88 -6.89 -0.92 18.28
CA GLY A 88 -6.33 0.19 17.52
C GLY A 88 -6.24 -0.03 16.02
N CYS A 89 -5.51 0.83 15.34
CA CYS A 89 -5.25 0.74 13.91
C CYS A 89 -4.34 -0.43 13.55
N ALA A 90 -4.46 -0.90 12.33
CA ALA A 90 -3.60 -1.94 11.76
C ALA A 90 -2.63 -1.29 10.77
N ILE A 91 -1.33 -1.33 11.06
CA ILE A 91 -0.29 -0.80 10.17
C ILE A 91 0.47 -1.98 9.57
N LEU A 92 0.44 -2.13 8.24
CA LEU A 92 1.08 -3.25 7.57
C LEU A 92 2.57 -3.32 7.89
N VAL A 93 3.04 -4.47 8.41
CA VAL A 93 4.47 -4.70 8.68
C VAL A 93 5.21 -4.79 7.34
N PRO A 94 6.37 -4.13 7.18
CA PRO A 94 7.18 -4.29 5.99
C PRO A 94 7.55 -5.76 5.74
N GLY A 95 7.31 -6.23 4.53
CA GLY A 95 7.54 -7.63 4.17
C GLY A 95 7.05 -7.94 2.77
N GLN A 96 7.23 -9.18 2.34
CA GLN A 96 6.65 -9.70 1.12
C GLN A 96 5.47 -10.61 1.44
N TYR A 97 4.33 -10.32 0.86
CA TYR A 97 3.07 -11.06 1.04
C TYR A 97 2.59 -11.62 -0.29
N ARG A 98 3.10 -12.79 -0.67
CA ARG A 98 2.81 -13.40 -1.98
C ARG A 98 1.37 -13.90 -2.05
N SER A 99 0.66 -13.49 -3.12
CA SER A 99 -0.74 -13.86 -3.35
C SER A 99 -1.67 -13.52 -2.17
N ALA A 100 -1.33 -12.50 -1.38
CA ALA A 100 -2.14 -12.10 -0.24
C ALA A 100 -3.32 -11.19 -0.62
N TRP A 101 -3.39 -10.76 -1.86
CA TRP A 101 -4.48 -9.96 -2.41
C TRP A 101 -5.08 -10.60 -3.65
N LYS A 102 -6.32 -10.27 -3.94
CA LYS A 102 -7.06 -10.63 -5.16
C LYS A 102 -8.00 -9.51 -5.58
N LEU A 103 -8.51 -9.55 -6.80
CA LEU A 103 -9.62 -8.70 -7.22
C LEU A 103 -10.87 -9.03 -6.40
N GLY A 104 -11.62 -8.01 -6.01
CA GLY A 104 -12.84 -8.12 -5.21
C GLY A 104 -13.45 -6.76 -4.93
N TYR A 105 -14.38 -6.66 -3.98
CA TYR A 105 -15.09 -5.42 -3.70
C TYR A 105 -14.69 -4.82 -2.36
N HIS A 106 -14.22 -3.57 -2.37
CA HIS A 106 -13.96 -2.82 -1.15
C HIS A 106 -15.28 -2.40 -0.49
N LYS A 107 -15.53 -2.91 0.71
CA LYS A 107 -16.78 -2.66 1.48
C LYS A 107 -18.05 -2.94 0.66
N GLY A 108 -18.00 -3.84 -0.31
CA GLY A 108 -19.13 -4.14 -1.18
C GLY A 108 -19.53 -3.03 -2.17
N LYS A 109 -18.74 -1.95 -2.28
CA LYS A 109 -19.13 -0.74 -3.02
C LYS A 109 -18.53 -0.64 -4.42
N TYR A 110 -17.26 -0.97 -4.57
CA TYR A 110 -16.56 -0.88 -5.85
C TYR A 110 -15.41 -1.87 -5.89
N GLU A 111 -15.02 -2.24 -7.09
CA GLU A 111 -13.95 -3.19 -7.30
C GLU A 111 -12.59 -2.62 -6.84
N ALA A 112 -11.80 -3.46 -6.17
CA ALA A 112 -10.51 -3.11 -5.63
C ALA A 112 -9.62 -4.35 -5.51
N ILE A 113 -8.39 -4.18 -5.08
CA ILE A 113 -7.50 -5.29 -4.76
C ILE A 113 -7.65 -5.55 -3.26
N VAL A 114 -8.37 -6.63 -2.91
CA VAL A 114 -8.77 -6.91 -1.53
C VAL A 114 -7.88 -7.96 -0.89
N GLN A 115 -7.63 -7.81 0.41
CA GLN A 115 -6.88 -8.80 1.17
C GLN A 115 -7.57 -10.16 1.12
N TYR A 116 -6.80 -11.21 0.84
CA TYR A 116 -7.30 -12.59 0.69
C TYR A 116 -6.60 -13.57 1.65
N LYS A 117 -5.30 -13.37 1.93
CA LYS A 117 -4.54 -14.19 2.88
C LYS A 117 -4.12 -13.36 4.09
N PRO A 118 -3.75 -14.01 5.21
CA PRO A 118 -3.21 -13.30 6.36
C PRO A 118 -1.99 -12.46 6.03
N VAL A 119 -1.89 -11.31 6.69
CA VAL A 119 -0.74 -10.42 6.67
C VAL A 119 -0.37 -10.04 8.10
N LYS A 120 0.85 -9.55 8.32
CA LYS A 120 1.30 -9.06 9.62
C LYS A 120 1.05 -7.56 9.72
N VAL A 121 0.52 -7.13 10.86
CA VAL A 121 0.29 -5.71 11.15
C VAL A 121 0.81 -5.37 12.54
N TYR A 122 1.35 -4.16 12.70
CA TYR A 122 1.47 -3.54 14.01
C TYR A 122 0.09 -3.10 14.47
N ARG A 123 -0.17 -3.15 15.78
CA ARG A 123 -1.36 -2.56 16.40
C ARG A 123 -0.98 -1.29 17.13
N ASP A 124 -1.65 -0.23 16.75
CA ASP A 124 -1.48 1.10 17.31
C ASP A 124 -2.79 1.54 17.95
N ASN A 125 -2.84 1.62 19.29
CA ASN A 125 -4.07 1.84 20.04
C ASN A 125 -3.99 2.94 21.10
N ASN A 126 -2.88 3.67 21.17
CA ASN A 126 -2.71 4.76 22.17
C ASN A 126 -3.49 6.03 21.80
N LYS A 127 -3.98 6.16 20.56
CA LYS A 127 -4.84 7.25 20.04
C LYS A 127 -4.18 8.63 20.03
N ASP A 128 -2.84 8.68 19.99
CA ASP A 128 -2.07 9.94 20.01
C ASP A 128 -1.78 10.51 18.60
N ALA A 129 -2.25 9.85 17.55
CA ALA A 129 -2.03 10.21 16.17
C ALA A 129 -0.56 10.10 15.70
N ILE A 130 0.28 9.37 16.44
CA ILE A 130 1.67 9.05 16.09
C ILE A 130 1.73 7.56 15.75
N TYR A 131 2.38 7.17 14.65
CA TYR A 131 2.46 5.76 14.26
C TYR A 131 3.41 4.98 15.16
N ASP A 132 2.89 3.93 15.80
CA ASP A 132 3.65 3.00 16.61
C ASP A 132 4.02 1.74 15.83
N PHE A 133 5.31 1.58 15.52
CA PHE A 133 5.85 0.38 14.87
C PHE A 133 6.45 -0.58 15.92
N ASN A 134 5.70 -0.88 16.98
CA ASN A 134 6.17 -1.73 18.06
C ASN A 134 6.10 -3.22 17.67
N PRO A 135 7.23 -3.95 17.56
CA PRO A 135 7.24 -5.36 17.21
C PRO A 135 6.45 -6.26 18.16
N LYS A 136 6.26 -5.85 19.42
CA LYS A 136 5.48 -6.60 20.41
C LYS A 136 3.97 -6.58 20.15
N THR A 137 3.49 -5.65 19.30
CA THR A 137 2.07 -5.54 18.94
C THR A 137 1.73 -6.24 17.63
N ILE A 138 2.69 -6.96 17.04
CA ILE A 138 2.47 -7.62 15.74
C ILE A 138 1.42 -8.71 15.88
N GLU A 139 0.40 -8.61 15.06
CA GLU A 139 -0.61 -9.66 14.84
C GLU A 139 -0.57 -10.12 13.39
N GLU A 140 -0.88 -11.40 13.16
CA GLU A 140 -1.06 -11.96 11.83
C GLU A 140 -2.53 -12.36 11.63
N GLY A 141 -3.12 -11.97 10.49
CA GLY A 141 -4.51 -12.26 10.22
C GLY A 141 -5.08 -11.53 9.00
N THR A 142 -6.39 -11.63 8.86
CA THR A 142 -7.15 -10.92 7.82
C THR A 142 -7.81 -9.70 8.43
N PHE A 143 -7.28 -8.53 8.13
CA PHE A 143 -7.69 -7.26 8.74
C PHE A 143 -8.42 -6.34 7.74
N GLY A 144 -8.61 -6.79 6.49
CA GLY A 144 -9.17 -5.97 5.43
C GLY A 144 -8.20 -4.91 4.92
N ILE A 145 -6.89 -5.20 4.95
CA ILE A 145 -5.85 -4.33 4.36
C ILE A 145 -5.98 -4.39 2.84
N ASN A 146 -6.80 -3.55 2.28
CA ASN A 146 -7.06 -3.50 0.84
C ASN A 146 -6.17 -2.46 0.15
N ILE A 147 -6.00 -2.60 -1.17
CA ILE A 147 -5.42 -1.55 -2.02
C ILE A 147 -6.58 -0.92 -2.77
N HIS A 148 -6.86 0.36 -2.48
CA HIS A 148 -8.02 1.06 -3.01
C HIS A 148 -7.74 2.54 -3.24
N LYS A 149 -8.73 3.28 -3.72
CA LYS A 149 -8.63 4.73 -3.95
C LYS A 149 -9.16 5.54 -2.78
N ALA A 150 -8.67 6.78 -2.67
CA ALA A 150 -9.33 7.86 -1.95
C ALA A 150 -10.37 8.55 -2.86
N GLY A 151 -10.53 9.87 -2.77
CA GLY A 151 -11.38 10.66 -3.67
C GLY A 151 -10.78 10.86 -5.05
N THR A 152 -11.28 11.86 -5.79
CA THR A 152 -10.77 12.18 -7.13
C THR A 152 -9.33 12.68 -7.04
N HIS A 153 -9.08 13.67 -6.18
CA HIS A 153 -7.75 14.19 -5.87
C HIS A 153 -7.68 14.49 -4.38
N SER A 154 -7.21 13.54 -3.58
CA SER A 154 -7.13 13.69 -2.13
C SER A 154 -5.74 14.13 -1.71
N THR A 155 -5.68 15.13 -0.81
CA THR A 155 -4.43 15.66 -0.25
C THR A 155 -4.19 15.18 1.18
N GLN A 156 -5.26 14.77 1.88
CA GLN A 156 -5.23 14.25 3.24
C GLN A 156 -5.86 12.87 3.32
N VAL A 157 -5.29 12.02 4.17
CA VAL A 157 -5.75 10.63 4.34
C VAL A 157 -7.03 10.55 5.15
N ASN A 158 -7.10 11.26 6.28
CA ASN A 158 -8.25 11.29 7.19
C ASN A 158 -8.84 9.89 7.49
N ASN A 159 -10.05 9.62 6.99
CA ASN A 159 -10.78 8.35 7.14
C ASN A 159 -10.64 7.42 5.92
N TRP A 160 -9.86 7.78 4.90
CA TRP A 160 -9.66 6.91 3.74
C TRP A 160 -8.91 5.64 4.09
N SER A 161 -8.01 5.68 5.08
CA SER A 161 -7.26 4.52 5.53
C SER A 161 -7.41 4.29 7.04
N ALA A 162 -7.71 3.05 7.42
CA ALA A 162 -7.57 2.53 8.78
C ALA A 162 -6.46 1.44 8.82
N GLY A 163 -5.56 1.49 7.82
CA GLY A 163 -4.48 0.53 7.57
C GLY A 163 -4.39 0.07 6.12
N CYS A 164 -5.40 0.37 5.29
CA CYS A 164 -5.38 0.07 3.85
C CYS A 164 -4.27 0.84 3.13
N GLN A 165 -3.82 0.27 2.01
CA GLN A 165 -2.94 0.93 1.06
C GLN A 165 -3.80 1.76 0.10
N VAL A 166 -3.72 3.09 0.16
CA VAL A 166 -4.71 3.96 -0.52
C VAL A 166 -4.04 4.89 -1.50
N LEU A 167 -4.44 4.83 -2.77
CA LEU A 167 -3.98 5.75 -3.80
C LEU A 167 -4.71 7.09 -3.66
N ALA A 168 -3.97 8.19 -3.79
CA ALA A 168 -4.48 9.54 -3.62
C ALA A 168 -5.48 9.93 -4.72
N ASN A 169 -5.28 9.43 -5.94
CA ASN A 169 -6.03 9.81 -7.13
C ASN A 169 -6.83 8.63 -7.68
N LYS A 170 -8.04 8.94 -8.15
CA LYS A 170 -8.89 7.94 -8.81
C LYS A 170 -8.27 7.44 -10.13
N GLU A 171 -7.67 8.31 -10.92
CA GLU A 171 -7.07 7.96 -12.22
C GLU A 171 -5.89 6.99 -12.08
N ASP A 172 -5.05 7.21 -11.06
CA ASP A 172 -3.95 6.32 -10.70
C ASP A 172 -4.49 4.93 -10.32
N PHE A 173 -5.55 4.91 -9.52
CA PHE A 173 -6.22 3.67 -9.13
C PHE A 173 -6.85 2.95 -10.32
N ASP A 174 -7.54 3.67 -11.22
CA ASP A 174 -8.13 3.08 -12.42
C ASP A 174 -7.03 2.46 -13.32
N THR A 175 -5.85 3.07 -13.36
CA THR A 175 -4.67 2.52 -14.06
C THR A 175 -4.19 1.23 -13.41
N LEU A 176 -4.07 1.20 -12.08
CA LEU A 176 -3.70 -0.01 -11.34
C LEU A 176 -4.72 -1.14 -11.57
N MET A 177 -6.02 -0.83 -11.53
CA MET A 177 -7.08 -1.83 -11.77
C MET A 177 -7.04 -2.39 -13.19
N LYS A 178 -6.80 -1.55 -14.21
CA LYS A 178 -6.60 -2.02 -15.58
C LYS A 178 -5.42 -2.99 -15.71
N LEU A 179 -4.34 -2.75 -14.98
CA LEU A 179 -3.19 -3.67 -14.96
C LEU A 179 -3.52 -4.98 -14.24
N ALA A 180 -4.28 -4.92 -13.14
CA ALA A 180 -4.65 -6.10 -12.36
C ALA A 180 -5.64 -7.04 -13.07
N HIS A 181 -6.35 -6.54 -14.09
CA HIS A 181 -7.26 -7.32 -14.95
C HIS A 181 -6.57 -7.96 -16.16
N ARG A 182 -5.31 -7.70 -16.41
CA ARG A 182 -4.53 -8.28 -17.54
C ARG A 182 -4.02 -9.66 -17.23
#